data_adbba2499939d442874fd91b1b83a624
#
_entry.id   adbba2499939d442874fd91b1b83a624
#
_cell.length_a   1.000
_cell.length_b   1.000
_cell.length_c   1.000
_cell.angle_alpha   90.00
_cell.angle_beta   90.00
_cell.angle_gamma   90.00
#
_symmetry.space_group_name_H-M   'P 1'
#
loop_
_entity.id
_entity.type
_entity.pdbx_description
1 polymer ?
#
loop_
_entity_poly.entity_id
_entity_poly.type
_entity_poly.pdbx_seq_one_letter_code
_entity_poly.pdbx_strand_id
1 'polypeptide(L)'
;MAALAAAPALAARFASVRGKGSKKRVAPCRAVSVDTVTDATTGPGVTDPLMLRAIRGDKVERPPIWMMRQAGRYMKIYQDLCKKHPTFRERSETVDLAVEISLQPWNAFKPDGVILFSDILTPLAGMNIEFDIVKGTGPIIMDPVRSMADVQKITPLDPTKSVSFVGESLQILRKEVGNDATVLGFVGAPFTLASYIVEGGTSSHYKVIKKMAFDEPAVYHALLNSITDSVITYVKYQADSGAQVVQIFDSWASEFAPSDFDKYCLPYLTRIVQEVKLTHPDLPLILYASGCGGLLERLATTGADVISLDGTVDMADARARLGPEQAVQGTHCFAFPNPKPPCFTSNAGDCGGPITGDCSDRLPRLLSIHRPIHVQYTYRLPLPVVHTSCNTRPIHAQQMD
;
A
#
# COMPACT_ATOMS: atom_id res chain seq x y z
N MET A 1 64.06 -9.46 9.30
CA MET A 1 64.72 -8.38 10.07
C MET A 1 63.80 -7.23 10.06
N ALA A 2 63.05 -7.03 11.14
CA ALA A 2 63.20 -6.06 12.21
C ALA A 2 63.06 -4.63 11.67
N ALA A 3 62.22 -3.70 12.15
CA ALA A 3 61.81 -3.48 13.53
C ALA A 3 60.52 -2.61 13.63
N LEU A 4 59.81 -2.83 14.71
CA LEU A 4 58.82 -1.96 15.36
C LEU A 4 59.38 -0.58 15.77
N ALA A 5 58.53 0.48 15.75
CA ALA A 5 58.54 1.60 16.73
C ALA A 5 57.20 2.36 16.58
N ALA A 6 56.24 2.30 17.46
CA ALA A 6 56.00 2.96 18.74
C ALA A 6 55.62 4.44 18.62
N ALA A 7 54.39 4.72 19.05
CA ALA A 7 53.79 6.07 19.25
C ALA A 7 54.50 6.84 20.37
N PRO A 8 54.22 8.15 20.49
CA PRO A 8 53.70 8.54 21.79
C PRO A 8 52.49 9.50 21.76
N ALA A 9 51.68 9.35 22.79
CA ALA A 9 50.62 10.23 23.24
C ALA A 9 51.13 11.59 23.73
N LEU A 10 50.36 12.66 23.53
CA LEU A 10 50.55 13.87 24.27
C LEU A 10 49.18 14.36 24.82
N ALA A 11 49.11 14.37 26.14
CA ALA A 11 47.98 14.86 26.92
C ALA A 11 48.22 16.29 27.39
N ALA A 12 47.11 17.02 27.48
CA ALA A 12 46.79 18.14 28.39
C ALA A 12 47.57 19.46 28.31
N ARG A 13 46.80 20.53 28.18
CA ARG A 13 46.76 21.61 29.20
C ARG A 13 45.51 22.52 29.07
N PHE A 14 44.78 22.60 30.18
CA PHE A 14 43.74 23.58 30.46
C PHE A 14 44.30 24.99 30.54
N ALA A 15 43.55 25.97 30.02
CA ALA A 15 43.63 27.36 30.47
C ALA A 15 42.22 27.97 30.50
N SER A 16 41.77 28.26 31.70
CA SER A 16 40.54 28.96 32.06
C SER A 16 40.66 30.43 31.67
N VAL A 17 39.65 30.96 30.93
CA VAL A 17 39.40 32.42 30.87
C VAL A 17 37.94 32.64 31.29
N ARG A 18 37.81 33.24 32.49
CA ARG A 18 36.53 33.79 33.00
C ARG A 18 36.24 35.11 32.30
N GLY A 19 35.22 35.14 31.46
CA GLY A 19 34.60 36.36 30.95
C GLY A 19 33.21 36.54 31.57
N LYS A 20 33.01 37.59 32.35
CA LYS A 20 31.70 38.02 32.84
C LYS A 20 30.89 38.61 31.69
N GLY A 21 29.76 37.96 31.36
CA GLY A 21 28.81 38.43 30.34
C GLY A 21 27.37 38.20 30.81
N SER A 22 26.64 39.24 30.96
CA SER A 22 25.26 39.49 31.35
C SER A 22 24.28 38.40 30.83
N LYS A 23 23.54 37.78 31.74
CA LYS A 23 22.39 36.88 31.44
C LYS A 23 21.20 37.74 30.99
N LYS A 24 20.95 37.84 29.67
CA LYS A 24 19.61 38.09 29.16
C LYS A 24 18.86 36.78 29.18
N ARG A 25 17.82 36.67 30.01
CA ARG A 25 16.85 35.59 30.00
C ARG A 25 16.11 35.63 28.66
N VAL A 26 16.36 34.66 27.81
CA VAL A 26 15.49 34.34 26.66
C VAL A 26 14.34 33.53 27.25
N ALA A 27 13.12 34.01 27.11
CA ALA A 27 11.93 33.31 27.48
C ALA A 27 11.85 31.97 26.67
N PRO A 28 11.43 30.86 27.26
CA PRO A 28 11.25 29.63 26.52
C PRO A 28 10.13 29.82 25.48
N CYS A 29 10.44 29.57 24.23
CA CYS A 29 9.42 29.36 23.20
C CYS A 29 8.43 28.31 23.71
N ARG A 30 7.19 28.72 23.90
CA ARG A 30 6.06 27.81 24.12
C ARG A 30 6.05 26.85 22.95
N ALA A 31 6.37 25.59 23.21
CA ALA A 31 6.04 24.50 22.28
C ALA A 31 4.54 24.58 22.06
N VAL A 32 4.13 24.82 20.82
CA VAL A 32 2.78 24.57 20.38
C VAL A 32 2.65 23.06 20.49
N SER A 33 1.90 22.58 21.48
CA SER A 33 1.48 21.20 21.53
C SER A 33 0.71 20.98 20.24
N VAL A 34 1.28 20.16 19.34
CA VAL A 34 0.51 19.47 18.33
C VAL A 34 -0.43 18.60 19.16
N ASP A 35 -1.68 19.03 19.26
CA ASP A 35 -2.73 18.16 19.77
C ASP A 35 -2.71 16.94 18.86
N THR A 36 -2.10 15.85 19.33
CA THR A 36 -2.33 14.54 18.79
C THR A 36 -3.84 14.41 18.73
N VAL A 37 -4.37 14.21 17.53
CA VAL A 37 -5.76 13.82 17.32
C VAL A 37 -5.89 12.45 18.01
N THR A 38 -6.09 12.49 19.32
CA THR A 38 -6.53 11.33 20.07
C THR A 38 -7.85 10.95 19.48
N ASP A 39 -7.95 9.71 19.10
CA ASP A 39 -9.13 9.03 18.57
C ASP A 39 -10.36 9.36 19.44
N ALA A 40 -11.07 10.44 19.06
CA ALA A 40 -12.18 11.01 19.85
C ALA A 40 -13.50 10.26 19.59
N THR A 41 -13.44 8.97 19.21
CA THR A 41 -14.64 8.19 18.84
C THR A 41 -14.80 6.86 19.57
N THR A 42 -14.04 6.59 20.64
CA THR A 42 -14.31 5.43 21.51
C THR A 42 -15.25 5.80 22.65
N GLY A 43 -16.47 6.20 22.30
CA GLY A 43 -17.59 6.19 23.24
C GLY A 43 -18.11 4.75 23.42
N PRO A 44 -18.70 4.38 24.57
CA PRO A 44 -19.29 3.06 24.77
C PRO A 44 -20.43 2.85 23.76
N GLY A 45 -20.17 2.00 22.73
CA GLY A 45 -21.14 1.66 21.66
C GLY A 45 -20.62 1.87 20.22
N VAL A 46 -19.47 2.50 20.01
CA VAL A 46 -18.89 2.66 18.67
C VAL A 46 -17.97 1.47 18.38
N THR A 47 -18.36 0.62 17.44
CA THR A 47 -17.52 -0.50 16.98
C THR A 47 -16.56 -0.02 15.91
N ASP A 48 -15.32 -0.51 15.93
CA ASP A 48 -14.35 -0.29 14.86
C ASP A 48 -14.89 -0.77 13.51
N PRO A 49 -14.45 -0.16 12.40
CA PRO A 49 -14.82 -0.60 11.06
C PRO A 49 -14.56 -2.09 10.83
N LEU A 50 -15.46 -2.72 10.09
CA LEU A 50 -15.44 -4.17 9.82
C LEU A 50 -14.07 -4.68 9.35
N MET A 51 -13.39 -3.90 8.50
CA MET A 51 -12.08 -4.28 7.95
C MET A 51 -11.00 -4.34 9.03
N LEU A 52 -10.95 -3.38 9.95
CA LEU A 52 -9.98 -3.38 11.05
C LEU A 52 -10.22 -4.57 11.99
N ARG A 53 -11.47 -4.86 12.31
CA ARG A 53 -11.85 -6.01 13.11
C ARG A 53 -11.41 -7.32 12.45
N ALA A 54 -11.66 -7.47 11.15
CA ALA A 54 -11.25 -8.66 10.39
C ALA A 54 -9.71 -8.83 10.33
N ILE A 55 -8.96 -7.74 10.19
CA ILE A 55 -7.49 -7.78 10.18
C ILE A 55 -6.94 -8.23 11.54
N ARG A 56 -7.52 -7.76 12.65
CA ARG A 56 -7.12 -8.15 14.01
C ARG A 56 -7.45 -9.61 14.33
N GLY A 57 -8.32 -10.24 13.54
CA GLY A 57 -8.79 -11.61 13.78
C GLY A 57 -10.04 -11.70 14.65
N ASP A 58 -10.75 -10.59 14.84
CA ASP A 58 -12.03 -10.60 15.52
C ASP A 58 -13.05 -11.43 14.73
N LYS A 59 -14.01 -12.03 15.45
CA LYS A 59 -15.14 -12.68 14.79
C LYS A 59 -16.02 -11.60 14.14
N VAL A 60 -16.06 -11.62 12.81
CA VAL A 60 -16.85 -10.69 12.01
C VAL A 60 -18.04 -11.38 11.36
N GLU A 61 -19.10 -10.62 11.12
CA GLU A 61 -20.37 -11.08 10.53
C GLU A 61 -20.22 -11.52 9.07
N ARG A 62 -19.23 -10.97 8.36
CA ARG A 62 -18.87 -11.28 6.98
C ARG A 62 -17.47 -10.78 6.65
N PRO A 63 -16.83 -11.27 5.58
CA PRO A 63 -15.60 -10.67 5.08
C PRO A 63 -15.82 -9.22 4.66
N PRO A 64 -14.93 -8.28 5.04
CA PRO A 64 -14.97 -6.92 4.52
C PRO A 64 -14.62 -6.86 3.04
N ILE A 65 -15.23 -5.92 2.33
CA ILE A 65 -15.07 -5.73 0.89
C ILE A 65 -14.65 -4.30 0.63
N TRP A 66 -13.64 -4.11 -0.20
CA TRP A 66 -13.28 -2.81 -0.72
C TRP A 66 -12.86 -2.86 -2.19
N MET A 67 -12.82 -1.71 -2.85
CA MET A 67 -12.64 -1.63 -4.29
C MET A 67 -11.28 -1.03 -4.61
N MET A 68 -10.34 -1.83 -5.17
CA MET A 68 -9.00 -1.38 -5.52
C MET A 68 -9.01 -0.24 -6.56
N ARG A 69 -9.93 -0.25 -7.52
CA ARG A 69 -10.07 0.83 -8.51
C ARG A 69 -11.05 1.88 -8.05
N GLN A 70 -10.67 2.63 -7.05
CA GLN A 70 -11.53 3.61 -6.38
C GLN A 70 -11.99 4.74 -7.28
N ALA A 71 -11.16 5.16 -8.22
CA ALA A 71 -11.53 6.20 -9.18
C ALA A 71 -12.86 5.92 -9.90
N GLY A 72 -13.40 4.68 -9.78
CA GLY A 72 -14.67 4.34 -10.41
C GLY A 72 -14.67 4.65 -11.90
N ARG A 73 -13.57 4.37 -12.64
CA ARG A 73 -13.38 4.73 -14.06
C ARG A 73 -14.54 4.33 -14.96
N TYR A 74 -15.35 3.39 -14.50
CA TYR A 74 -16.60 2.93 -15.11
C TYR A 74 -17.81 3.82 -14.77
N MET A 75 -17.72 4.64 -13.70
CA MET A 75 -18.83 5.48 -13.27
C MET A 75 -18.96 6.72 -14.15
N LYS A 76 -20.20 7.05 -14.53
CA LYS A 76 -20.49 8.21 -15.35
C LYS A 76 -20.07 9.52 -14.67
N ILE A 77 -20.31 9.64 -13.36
CA ILE A 77 -19.90 10.80 -12.56
C ILE A 77 -18.39 11.06 -12.65
N TYR A 78 -17.57 10.00 -12.54
CA TYR A 78 -16.13 10.12 -12.70
C TYR A 78 -15.74 10.53 -14.13
N GLN A 79 -16.38 9.94 -15.16
CA GLN A 79 -16.10 10.27 -16.55
C GLN A 79 -16.43 11.73 -16.88
N ASP A 80 -17.51 12.26 -16.31
CA ASP A 80 -17.89 13.65 -16.51
C ASP A 80 -16.96 14.62 -15.76
N LEU A 81 -16.47 14.23 -14.57
CA LEU A 81 -15.44 14.98 -13.86
C LEU A 81 -14.12 15.02 -14.64
N CYS A 82 -13.70 13.90 -15.25
CA CYS A 82 -12.51 13.84 -16.10
C CYS A 82 -12.57 14.73 -17.34
N LYS A 83 -13.77 15.10 -17.83
CA LYS A 83 -13.91 16.06 -18.94
C LYS A 83 -13.64 17.49 -18.49
N LYS A 84 -13.98 17.81 -17.23
CA LYS A 84 -13.75 19.14 -16.63
C LYS A 84 -12.31 19.30 -16.16
N HIS A 85 -11.74 18.22 -15.62
CA HIS A 85 -10.38 18.16 -15.06
C HIS A 85 -9.59 17.06 -15.78
N PRO A 86 -9.00 17.35 -16.94
CA PRO A 86 -8.48 16.32 -17.85
C PRO A 86 -7.19 15.64 -17.34
N THR A 87 -6.34 16.34 -16.58
CA THR A 87 -5.07 15.77 -16.12
C THR A 87 -5.27 14.91 -14.87
N PHE A 88 -4.49 13.84 -14.76
CA PHE A 88 -4.57 12.96 -13.59
C PHE A 88 -4.03 13.68 -12.35
N ARG A 89 -2.92 14.41 -12.48
CA ARG A 89 -2.29 15.12 -11.37
C ARG A 89 -3.21 16.19 -10.79
N GLU A 90 -3.89 16.99 -11.62
CA GLU A 90 -4.88 17.94 -11.14
C GLU A 90 -5.93 17.26 -10.24
N ARG A 91 -6.47 16.10 -10.67
CA ARG A 91 -7.49 15.39 -9.91
C ARG A 91 -6.97 14.74 -8.62
N SER A 92 -5.71 14.33 -8.58
CA SER A 92 -5.11 13.67 -7.42
C SER A 92 -4.41 14.63 -6.46
N GLU A 93 -4.02 15.81 -6.93
CA GLU A 93 -3.30 16.82 -6.14
C GLU A 93 -4.22 17.96 -5.67
N THR A 94 -5.46 18.06 -6.19
CA THR A 94 -6.47 18.98 -5.68
C THR A 94 -7.32 18.26 -4.62
N VAL A 95 -7.28 18.72 -3.38
CA VAL A 95 -7.92 18.07 -2.22
C VAL A 95 -9.39 17.75 -2.47
N ASP A 96 -10.19 18.74 -2.87
CA ASP A 96 -11.62 18.57 -3.09
C ASP A 96 -11.93 17.49 -4.15
N LEU A 97 -11.14 17.48 -5.24
CA LEU A 97 -11.32 16.49 -6.32
C LEU A 97 -10.90 15.09 -5.87
N ALA A 98 -9.77 14.98 -5.17
CA ALA A 98 -9.30 13.69 -4.64
C ALA A 98 -10.29 13.09 -3.65
N VAL A 99 -10.85 13.91 -2.76
CA VAL A 99 -11.87 13.50 -1.79
C VAL A 99 -13.16 13.10 -2.51
N GLU A 100 -13.67 13.93 -3.44
CA GLU A 100 -14.88 13.61 -4.20
C GLU A 100 -14.73 12.25 -4.92
N ILE A 101 -13.62 12.06 -5.63
CA ILE A 101 -13.39 10.84 -6.40
C ILE A 101 -13.27 9.61 -5.47
N SER A 102 -12.63 9.76 -4.32
CA SER A 102 -12.50 8.68 -3.33
C SER A 102 -13.87 8.27 -2.78
N LEU A 103 -14.75 9.22 -2.56
CA LEU A 103 -16.09 9.00 -2.01
C LEU A 103 -17.12 8.50 -3.04
N GLN A 104 -16.91 8.72 -4.34
CA GLN A 104 -17.88 8.31 -5.37
C GLN A 104 -18.28 6.82 -5.28
N PRO A 105 -17.34 5.85 -5.23
CA PRO A 105 -17.69 4.44 -5.06
C PRO A 105 -18.33 4.14 -3.70
N TRP A 106 -17.87 4.79 -2.63
CA TRP A 106 -18.43 4.61 -1.30
C TRP A 106 -19.88 5.09 -1.22
N ASN A 107 -20.18 6.25 -1.81
CA ASN A 107 -21.53 6.77 -1.87
C ASN A 107 -22.48 5.86 -2.66
N ALA A 108 -21.98 5.25 -3.74
CA ALA A 108 -22.78 4.41 -4.62
C ALA A 108 -22.99 2.98 -4.09
N PHE A 109 -21.99 2.39 -3.45
CA PHE A 109 -21.96 0.95 -3.14
C PHE A 109 -21.74 0.62 -1.67
N LYS A 110 -21.33 1.59 -0.85
CA LYS A 110 -21.03 1.42 0.57
C LYS A 110 -20.08 0.25 0.86
N PRO A 111 -18.91 0.17 0.19
CA PRO A 111 -17.88 -0.81 0.55
C PRO A 111 -17.32 -0.54 1.96
N ASP A 112 -16.67 -1.52 2.56
CA ASP A 112 -16.10 -1.45 3.92
C ASP A 112 -14.76 -0.72 3.99
N GLY A 113 -14.22 -0.33 2.84
CA GLY A 113 -12.99 0.45 2.75
C GLY A 113 -13.06 1.53 1.69
N VAL A 114 -12.49 2.67 2.02
CA VAL A 114 -12.33 3.84 1.14
C VAL A 114 -10.86 4.16 1.02
N ILE A 115 -10.29 3.94 -0.16
CA ILE A 115 -8.89 4.28 -0.42
C ILE A 115 -8.80 5.69 -1.03
N LEU A 116 -7.80 6.45 -0.62
CA LEU A 116 -7.49 7.75 -1.20
C LEU A 116 -7.28 7.65 -2.72
N PHE A 117 -7.87 8.55 -3.49
CA PHE A 117 -7.54 8.72 -4.90
C PHE A 117 -6.21 9.46 -5.05
N SER A 118 -5.16 8.73 -5.39
CA SER A 118 -3.80 9.22 -5.55
C SER A 118 -3.04 8.31 -6.54
N ASP A 119 -1.73 8.47 -6.64
CA ASP A 119 -0.83 7.60 -7.38
C ASP A 119 0.30 7.06 -6.49
N ILE A 120 0.83 5.85 -6.82
CA ILE A 120 1.97 5.28 -6.11
C ILE A 120 3.24 6.13 -6.26
N LEU A 121 3.33 6.92 -7.33
CA LEU A 121 4.47 7.81 -7.62
C LEU A 121 4.38 9.16 -6.92
N THR A 122 3.26 9.48 -6.26
CA THR A 122 3.05 10.77 -5.59
C THR A 122 4.23 11.23 -4.72
N PRO A 123 4.88 10.36 -3.90
CA PRO A 123 6.01 10.81 -3.08
C PRO A 123 7.25 11.25 -3.89
N LEU A 124 7.39 10.84 -5.15
CA LEU A 124 8.58 11.17 -5.97
C LEU A 124 8.76 12.67 -6.19
N ALA A 125 7.66 13.42 -6.27
CA ALA A 125 7.71 14.88 -6.42
C ALA A 125 8.49 15.55 -5.27
N GLY A 126 8.36 15.03 -4.03
CA GLY A 126 9.09 15.50 -2.87
C GLY A 126 10.52 14.96 -2.77
N MET A 127 10.90 14.02 -3.61
CA MET A 127 12.22 13.40 -3.65
C MET A 127 13.13 13.98 -4.73
N ASN A 128 12.75 15.09 -5.35
CA ASN A 128 13.43 15.71 -6.50
C ASN A 128 13.47 14.77 -7.73
N ILE A 129 12.42 13.97 -7.91
CA ILE A 129 12.22 13.09 -9.07
C ILE A 129 10.97 13.56 -9.80
N GLU A 130 11.17 14.25 -10.91
CA GLU A 130 10.07 14.81 -11.70
C GLU A 130 9.39 13.71 -12.53
N PHE A 131 8.07 13.64 -12.45
CA PHE A 131 7.26 12.69 -13.21
C PHE A 131 5.96 13.31 -13.69
N ASP A 132 5.35 12.69 -14.68
CA ASP A 132 3.99 12.99 -15.13
C ASP A 132 3.23 11.69 -15.46
N ILE A 133 1.90 11.79 -15.55
CA ILE A 133 1.02 10.68 -15.91
C ILE A 133 0.27 11.03 -17.18
N VAL A 134 0.83 10.61 -18.31
CA VAL A 134 0.34 10.93 -19.64
C VAL A 134 -0.74 9.94 -20.07
N LYS A 135 -1.87 10.48 -20.55
CA LYS A 135 -3.00 9.66 -21.03
C LYS A 135 -2.55 8.77 -22.20
N GLY A 136 -2.74 7.47 -22.05
CA GLY A 136 -2.39 6.47 -23.07
C GLY A 136 -0.97 5.90 -22.95
N THR A 137 -0.03 6.65 -22.38
CA THR A 137 1.36 6.22 -22.15
C THR A 137 1.56 5.71 -20.72
N GLY A 138 0.90 6.33 -19.74
CA GLY A 138 1.11 6.04 -18.32
C GLY A 138 2.15 6.96 -17.68
N PRO A 139 2.80 6.49 -16.60
CA PRO A 139 3.84 7.26 -15.92
C PRO A 139 5.07 7.49 -16.79
N ILE A 140 5.63 8.70 -16.71
CA ILE A 140 6.89 9.10 -17.36
C ILE A 140 7.75 9.78 -16.31
N ILE A 141 9.00 9.36 -16.18
CA ILE A 141 10.02 10.03 -15.36
C ILE A 141 10.88 10.89 -16.29
N MET A 142 10.99 12.18 -15.99
CA MET A 142 11.67 13.14 -16.87
C MET A 142 13.18 12.88 -16.94
N ASP A 143 13.82 12.66 -15.77
CA ASP A 143 15.24 12.36 -15.65
C ASP A 143 15.45 11.01 -14.95
N PRO A 144 15.53 9.88 -15.68
CA PRO A 144 15.73 8.57 -15.09
C PRO A 144 17.06 8.46 -14.35
N VAL A 145 17.02 7.90 -13.13
CA VAL A 145 18.19 7.68 -12.26
C VAL A 145 18.93 6.43 -12.71
N ARG A 146 20.19 6.57 -13.14
CA ARG A 146 20.98 5.45 -13.70
C ARG A 146 22.42 5.37 -13.21
N SER A 147 22.81 6.28 -12.33
CA SER A 147 24.17 6.34 -11.79
C SER A 147 24.16 6.75 -10.32
N MET A 148 25.28 6.53 -9.62
CA MET A 148 25.44 7.01 -8.25
C MET A 148 25.31 8.53 -8.15
N ALA A 149 25.77 9.28 -9.16
CA ALA A 149 25.62 10.73 -9.22
C ALA A 149 24.14 11.16 -9.30
N ASP A 150 23.29 10.37 -9.94
CA ASP A 150 21.86 10.65 -9.99
C ASP A 150 21.19 10.31 -8.65
N VAL A 151 21.57 9.20 -8.01
CA VAL A 151 21.07 8.83 -6.67
C VAL A 151 21.38 9.93 -5.65
N GLN A 152 22.55 10.56 -5.73
CA GLN A 152 22.95 11.66 -4.82
C GLN A 152 22.11 12.94 -4.99
N LYS A 153 21.38 13.09 -6.08
CA LYS A 153 20.45 14.21 -6.30
C LYS A 153 19.09 13.99 -5.64
N ILE A 154 18.79 12.76 -5.22
CA ILE A 154 17.52 12.44 -4.56
C ILE A 154 17.51 13.09 -3.17
N THR A 155 16.46 13.83 -2.88
CA THR A 155 16.27 14.49 -1.59
C THR A 155 15.38 13.63 -0.67
N PRO A 156 15.61 13.64 0.65
CA PRO A 156 14.70 13.02 1.59
C PRO A 156 13.30 13.65 1.49
N LEU A 157 12.27 12.82 1.52
CA LEU A 157 10.88 13.26 1.44
C LEU A 157 10.46 14.02 2.71
N ASP A 158 9.98 15.26 2.54
CA ASP A 158 9.20 15.97 3.55
C ASP A 158 7.73 16.05 3.06
N PRO A 159 6.88 15.11 3.49
CA PRO A 159 5.52 15.02 2.96
C PRO A 159 4.64 16.20 3.35
N THR A 160 4.94 16.87 4.45
CA THR A 160 4.18 18.04 4.90
C THR A 160 4.34 19.24 3.96
N LYS A 161 5.45 19.30 3.23
CA LYS A 161 5.72 20.39 2.28
C LYS A 161 5.37 19.99 0.83
N SER A 162 5.72 18.77 0.45
CA SER A 162 5.68 18.39 -0.95
C SER A 162 4.36 17.72 -1.37
N VAL A 163 3.67 17.06 -0.43
CA VAL A 163 2.42 16.31 -0.69
C VAL A 163 1.38 16.54 0.41
N SER A 164 1.26 17.78 0.94
CA SER A 164 0.32 18.13 2.01
C SER A 164 -1.13 17.80 1.65
N PHE A 165 -1.49 17.91 0.37
CA PHE A 165 -2.79 17.57 -0.15
C PHE A 165 -3.22 16.12 0.15
N VAL A 166 -2.25 15.19 0.30
CA VAL A 166 -2.53 13.81 0.71
C VAL A 166 -3.05 13.75 2.13
N GLY A 167 -2.36 14.43 3.06
CA GLY A 167 -2.76 14.46 4.47
C GLY A 167 -4.11 15.16 4.65
N GLU A 168 -4.31 16.30 4.00
CA GLU A 168 -5.58 17.05 4.03
C GLU A 168 -6.74 16.18 3.51
N SER A 169 -6.53 15.49 2.39
CA SER A 169 -7.55 14.60 1.81
C SER A 169 -7.88 13.44 2.75
N LEU A 170 -6.88 12.82 3.39
CA LEU A 170 -7.09 11.71 4.34
C LEU A 170 -7.86 12.17 5.57
N GLN A 171 -7.57 13.35 6.12
CA GLN A 171 -8.30 13.91 7.26
C GLN A 171 -9.77 14.13 6.93
N ILE A 172 -10.08 14.68 5.74
CA ILE A 172 -11.45 14.88 5.29
C ILE A 172 -12.15 13.53 5.10
N LEU A 173 -11.51 12.59 4.40
CA LEU A 173 -12.07 11.24 4.20
C LEU A 173 -12.37 10.55 5.53
N ARG A 174 -11.46 10.64 6.50
CA ARG A 174 -11.66 10.04 7.82
C ARG A 174 -12.87 10.64 8.54
N LYS A 175 -13.07 11.95 8.42
CA LYS A 175 -14.22 12.64 8.99
C LYS A 175 -15.52 12.28 8.28
N GLU A 176 -15.54 12.25 6.95
CA GLU A 176 -16.74 11.97 6.14
C GLU A 176 -17.22 10.52 6.28
N VAL A 177 -16.27 9.57 6.36
CA VAL A 177 -16.57 8.14 6.41
C VAL A 177 -16.88 7.68 7.85
N GLY A 178 -16.28 8.33 8.85
CA GLY A 178 -16.44 7.94 10.25
C GLY A 178 -16.01 6.48 10.49
N ASN A 179 -16.84 5.70 11.15
CA ASN A 179 -16.63 4.28 11.39
C ASN A 179 -17.42 3.35 10.45
N ASP A 180 -18.11 3.92 9.46
CA ASP A 180 -18.89 3.14 8.48
C ASP A 180 -17.99 2.36 7.51
N ALA A 181 -16.76 2.84 7.29
CA ALA A 181 -15.74 2.15 6.50
C ALA A 181 -14.33 2.53 6.97
N THR A 182 -13.35 1.71 6.60
CA THR A 182 -11.93 1.96 6.87
C THR A 182 -11.33 2.88 5.81
N VAL A 183 -10.63 3.94 6.22
CA VAL A 183 -9.87 4.79 5.30
C VAL A 183 -8.49 4.17 5.05
N LEU A 184 -8.19 3.92 3.77
CA LEU A 184 -6.93 3.33 3.34
C LEU A 184 -6.03 4.38 2.69
N GLY A 185 -4.79 4.43 3.18
CA GLY A 185 -3.67 5.01 2.46
C GLY A 185 -2.95 3.95 1.62
N PHE A 186 -2.01 4.38 0.79
CA PHE A 186 -1.17 3.45 0.03
C PHE A 186 0.12 4.09 -0.47
N VAL A 187 1.06 3.24 -0.88
CA VAL A 187 2.34 3.65 -1.46
C VAL A 187 2.87 2.55 -2.37
N GLY A 188 3.73 2.90 -3.33
CA GLY A 188 4.51 1.94 -4.08
C GLY A 188 5.64 1.34 -3.24
N ALA A 189 5.91 0.04 -3.40
CA ALA A 189 7.07 -0.60 -2.81
C ALA A 189 8.38 -0.06 -3.41
N PRO A 190 9.50 -0.13 -2.70
CA PRO A 190 10.78 0.42 -3.17
C PRO A 190 11.21 -0.10 -4.54
N PHE A 191 11.10 -1.41 -4.80
CA PHE A 191 11.44 -1.97 -6.11
C PHE A 191 10.49 -1.48 -7.21
N THR A 192 9.20 -1.42 -6.92
CA THR A 192 8.21 -0.90 -7.89
C THR A 192 8.49 0.57 -8.23
N LEU A 193 8.77 1.42 -7.25
CA LEU A 193 9.12 2.83 -7.50
C LEU A 193 10.44 2.95 -8.24
N ALA A 194 11.50 2.22 -7.81
CA ALA A 194 12.78 2.20 -8.49
C ALA A 194 12.68 1.75 -9.95
N SER A 195 11.79 0.79 -10.23
CA SER A 195 11.55 0.32 -11.59
C SER A 195 11.08 1.45 -12.51
N TYR A 196 10.11 2.26 -12.07
CA TYR A 196 9.67 3.43 -12.84
C TYR A 196 10.78 4.47 -12.97
N ILE A 197 11.50 4.76 -11.89
CA ILE A 197 12.56 5.77 -11.83
C ILE A 197 13.71 5.42 -12.79
N VAL A 198 14.12 4.16 -12.84
CA VAL A 198 15.29 3.71 -13.63
C VAL A 198 14.92 3.46 -15.09
N GLU A 199 13.75 2.86 -15.35
CA GLU A 199 13.28 2.60 -16.72
C GLU A 199 12.83 3.89 -17.42
N GLY A 200 12.41 4.92 -16.67
CA GLY A 200 11.86 6.16 -17.20
C GLY A 200 10.34 6.12 -17.40
N GLY A 201 9.70 5.02 -17.04
CA GLY A 201 8.27 4.79 -17.21
C GLY A 201 7.91 3.31 -17.14
N THR A 202 6.78 2.94 -17.75
CA THR A 202 6.36 1.54 -17.83
C THR A 202 7.25 0.76 -18.80
N SER A 203 7.79 -0.37 -18.36
CA SER A 203 8.64 -1.27 -19.16
C SER A 203 7.99 -2.67 -19.25
N SER A 204 8.22 -3.39 -20.34
CA SER A 204 7.74 -4.76 -20.50
C SER A 204 8.65 -5.81 -19.85
N HIS A 205 9.93 -5.48 -19.59
CA HIS A 205 10.93 -6.45 -19.15
C HIS A 205 11.84 -5.95 -18.03
N TYR A 206 11.75 -4.67 -17.66
CA TYR A 206 12.56 -4.07 -16.57
C TYR A 206 14.07 -4.36 -16.69
N LYS A 207 14.60 -4.24 -17.93
CA LYS A 207 16.00 -4.63 -18.24
C LYS A 207 17.02 -3.72 -17.58
N VAL A 208 16.73 -2.42 -17.52
CA VAL A 208 17.70 -1.43 -17.02
C VAL A 208 17.89 -1.59 -15.52
N ILE A 209 16.80 -1.69 -14.76
CA ILE A 209 16.88 -1.87 -13.31
C ILE A 209 17.46 -3.25 -12.94
N LYS A 210 17.10 -4.32 -13.67
CA LYS A 210 17.69 -5.65 -13.47
C LYS A 210 19.20 -5.61 -13.74
N LYS A 211 19.62 -4.98 -14.85
CA LYS A 211 21.04 -4.78 -15.13
C LYS A 211 21.74 -4.03 -14.01
N MET A 212 21.15 -2.92 -13.53
CA MET A 212 21.72 -2.17 -12.39
C MET A 212 21.84 -3.05 -11.14
N ALA A 213 20.85 -3.89 -10.83
CA ALA A 213 20.91 -4.79 -9.67
C ALA A 213 22.05 -5.79 -9.74
N PHE A 214 22.36 -6.33 -10.92
CA PHE A 214 23.41 -7.35 -11.10
C PHE A 214 24.80 -6.76 -11.34
N ASP A 215 24.91 -5.72 -12.17
CA ASP A 215 26.18 -5.18 -12.60
C ASP A 215 26.67 -4.04 -11.68
N GLU A 216 25.75 -3.27 -11.10
CA GLU A 216 26.04 -2.09 -10.27
C GLU A 216 25.31 -2.14 -8.91
N PRO A 217 25.49 -3.22 -8.12
CA PRO A 217 24.70 -3.43 -6.90
C PRO A 217 24.82 -2.28 -5.89
N ALA A 218 25.95 -1.60 -5.84
CA ALA A 218 26.13 -0.44 -4.96
C ALA A 218 25.17 0.72 -5.32
N VAL A 219 24.97 1.00 -6.60
CA VAL A 219 24.03 2.02 -7.09
C VAL A 219 22.59 1.59 -6.81
N TYR A 220 22.29 0.33 -7.13
CA TYR A 220 20.97 -0.25 -6.88
C TYR A 220 20.57 -0.14 -5.40
N HIS A 221 21.42 -0.64 -4.50
CA HIS A 221 21.13 -0.62 -3.07
C HIS A 221 21.07 0.81 -2.48
N ALA A 222 21.88 1.74 -2.98
CA ALA A 222 21.80 3.15 -2.58
C ALA A 222 20.44 3.78 -2.98
N LEU A 223 19.99 3.52 -4.21
CA LEU A 223 18.68 3.96 -4.70
C LEU A 223 17.55 3.37 -3.86
N LEU A 224 17.55 2.05 -3.65
CA LEU A 224 16.50 1.36 -2.89
C LEU A 224 16.44 1.85 -1.43
N ASN A 225 17.59 2.10 -0.80
CA ASN A 225 17.64 2.65 0.56
C ASN A 225 17.00 4.04 0.62
N SER A 226 17.37 4.95 -0.28
CA SER A 226 16.80 6.30 -0.33
C SER A 226 15.29 6.30 -0.54
N ILE A 227 14.80 5.42 -1.42
CA ILE A 227 13.36 5.24 -1.63
C ILE A 227 12.69 4.66 -0.38
N THR A 228 13.31 3.67 0.26
CA THR A 228 12.78 3.02 1.48
C THR A 228 12.59 4.03 2.61
N ASP A 229 13.58 4.89 2.86
CA ASP A 229 13.50 5.97 3.86
C ASP A 229 12.31 6.89 3.60
N SER A 230 12.11 7.26 2.34
CA SER A 230 11.01 8.13 1.92
C SER A 230 9.66 7.41 2.02
N VAL A 231 9.59 6.13 1.67
CA VAL A 231 8.37 5.30 1.82
C VAL A 231 7.97 5.17 3.28
N ILE A 232 8.91 4.91 4.19
CA ILE A 232 8.65 4.83 5.64
C ILE A 232 8.07 6.15 6.13
N THR A 233 8.70 7.26 5.77
CA THR A 233 8.24 8.61 6.14
C THR A 233 6.83 8.88 5.61
N TYR A 234 6.55 8.48 4.37
CA TYR A 234 5.25 8.70 3.75
C TYR A 234 4.13 7.82 4.33
N VAL A 235 4.44 6.58 4.70
CA VAL A 235 3.49 5.68 5.38
C VAL A 235 3.10 6.26 6.73
N LYS A 236 4.08 6.70 7.53
CA LYS A 236 3.84 7.34 8.83
C LYS A 236 3.00 8.61 8.69
N TYR A 237 3.32 9.45 7.73
CA TYR A 237 2.56 10.67 7.43
C TYR A 237 1.10 10.38 7.06
N GLN A 238 0.84 9.34 6.27
CA GLN A 238 -0.53 8.96 5.94
C GLN A 238 -1.30 8.47 7.18
N ALA A 239 -0.65 7.70 8.06
CA ALA A 239 -1.23 7.25 9.32
C ALA A 239 -1.57 8.43 10.23
N ASP A 240 -0.62 9.36 10.45
CA ASP A 240 -0.81 10.56 11.25
C ASP A 240 -1.92 11.48 10.68
N SER A 241 -2.16 11.39 9.38
CA SER A 241 -3.20 12.13 8.68
C SER A 241 -4.57 11.44 8.64
N GLY A 242 -4.72 10.25 9.26
CA GLY A 242 -6.00 9.59 9.40
C GLY A 242 -6.22 8.33 8.55
N ALA A 243 -5.21 7.86 7.82
CA ALA A 243 -5.27 6.52 7.23
C ALA A 243 -5.27 5.46 8.34
N GLN A 244 -6.26 4.57 8.34
CA GLN A 244 -6.41 3.52 9.34
C GLN A 244 -5.72 2.22 8.93
N VAL A 245 -5.38 2.10 7.66
CA VAL A 245 -4.64 0.98 7.05
C VAL A 245 -3.81 1.56 5.92
N VAL A 246 -2.60 1.07 5.70
CA VAL A 246 -1.80 1.45 4.53
C VAL A 246 -1.43 0.22 3.72
N GLN A 247 -1.67 0.27 2.41
CA GLN A 247 -1.29 -0.80 1.49
C GLN A 247 -0.01 -0.44 0.73
N ILE A 248 0.96 -1.35 0.75
CA ILE A 248 2.22 -1.28 0.00
C ILE A 248 2.06 -2.10 -1.27
N PHE A 249 2.21 -1.45 -2.43
CA PHE A 249 2.05 -2.10 -3.73
C PHE A 249 3.40 -2.46 -4.34
N ASP A 250 3.76 -3.75 -4.33
CA ASP A 250 4.90 -4.26 -5.10
C ASP A 250 4.42 -4.89 -6.43
N SER A 251 4.01 -4.02 -7.34
CA SER A 251 3.41 -4.41 -8.62
C SER A 251 4.36 -5.17 -9.54
N TRP A 252 5.66 -5.06 -9.32
CA TRP A 252 6.71 -5.66 -10.17
C TRP A 252 7.54 -6.72 -9.45
N ALA A 253 7.11 -7.16 -8.25
CA ALA A 253 7.82 -8.16 -7.45
C ALA A 253 8.18 -9.44 -8.22
N SER A 254 7.25 -9.92 -9.06
CA SER A 254 7.44 -11.14 -9.87
C SER A 254 8.44 -11.01 -11.03
N GLU A 255 8.98 -9.81 -11.25
CA GLU A 255 10.03 -9.59 -12.25
C GLU A 255 11.39 -10.18 -11.84
N PHE A 256 11.58 -10.47 -10.56
CA PHE A 256 12.71 -11.25 -10.05
C PHE A 256 12.27 -12.69 -9.75
N ALA A 257 13.20 -13.64 -9.96
CA ALA A 257 13.06 -14.99 -9.44
C ALA A 257 13.01 -14.95 -7.89
N PRO A 258 12.38 -15.94 -7.23
CA PRO A 258 12.25 -15.91 -5.78
C PRO A 258 13.56 -15.71 -5.00
N SER A 259 14.67 -16.30 -5.47
CA SER A 259 16.01 -16.11 -4.87
C SER A 259 16.55 -14.69 -5.04
N ASP A 260 16.25 -14.05 -6.15
CA ASP A 260 16.67 -12.67 -6.40
C ASP A 260 15.77 -11.69 -5.64
N PHE A 261 14.47 -12.01 -5.52
CA PHE A 261 13.56 -11.27 -4.66
C PHE A 261 14.07 -11.23 -3.21
N ASP A 262 14.57 -12.35 -2.68
CA ASP A 262 15.15 -12.42 -1.33
C ASP A 262 16.33 -11.44 -1.16
N LYS A 263 17.09 -11.19 -2.21
CA LYS A 263 18.26 -10.33 -2.20
C LYS A 263 17.96 -8.88 -2.50
N TYR A 264 17.09 -8.63 -3.49
CA TYR A 264 16.91 -7.31 -4.07
C TYR A 264 15.63 -6.59 -3.65
N CYS A 265 14.63 -7.28 -3.10
CA CYS A 265 13.33 -6.68 -2.73
C CYS A 265 13.00 -6.89 -1.24
N LEU A 266 13.05 -8.13 -0.76
CA LEU A 266 12.59 -8.52 0.57
C LEU A 266 13.20 -7.70 1.73
N PRO A 267 14.50 -7.36 1.75
CA PRO A 267 15.09 -6.61 2.86
C PRO A 267 14.46 -5.22 3.05
N TYR A 268 14.10 -4.57 1.96
CA TYR A 268 13.49 -3.24 1.98
C TYR A 268 12.04 -3.28 2.45
N LEU A 269 11.27 -4.26 2.01
CA LEU A 269 9.90 -4.49 2.47
C LEU A 269 9.88 -4.80 3.97
N THR A 270 10.76 -5.68 4.43
CA THR A 270 10.91 -6.02 5.84
C THR A 270 11.27 -4.79 6.67
N ARG A 271 12.21 -3.96 6.19
CA ARG A 271 12.61 -2.73 6.85
C ARG A 271 11.45 -1.74 6.98
N ILE A 272 10.62 -1.56 5.94
CA ILE A 272 9.45 -0.69 6.00
C ILE A 272 8.51 -1.16 7.11
N VAL A 273 8.16 -2.44 7.12
CA VAL A 273 7.25 -2.99 8.13
C VAL A 273 7.80 -2.77 9.53
N GLN A 274 9.05 -3.14 9.77
CA GLN A 274 9.69 -3.01 11.07
C GLN A 274 9.75 -1.56 11.54
N GLU A 275 10.23 -0.63 10.73
CA GLU A 275 10.40 0.77 11.13
C GLU A 275 9.07 1.51 11.29
N VAL A 276 8.04 1.15 10.52
CA VAL A 276 6.70 1.70 10.73
C VAL A 276 6.11 1.16 12.04
N LYS A 277 6.22 -0.14 12.31
CA LYS A 277 5.69 -0.76 13.53
C LYS A 277 6.37 -0.28 14.81
N LEU A 278 7.60 0.21 14.77
CA LEU A 278 8.25 0.82 15.93
C LEU A 278 7.54 2.07 16.45
N THR A 279 6.91 2.84 15.58
CA THR A 279 6.24 4.10 15.92
C THR A 279 4.72 4.02 15.82
N HIS A 280 4.20 3.12 14.99
CA HIS A 280 2.78 2.92 14.72
C HIS A 280 2.44 1.43 14.84
N PRO A 281 2.55 0.82 16.04
CA PRO A 281 2.36 -0.62 16.23
C PRO A 281 0.95 -1.09 15.83
N ASP A 282 -0.05 -0.23 16.02
CA ASP A 282 -1.46 -0.54 15.76
C ASP A 282 -1.89 -0.28 14.31
N LEU A 283 -1.03 0.32 13.48
CA LEU A 283 -1.33 0.56 12.06
C LEU A 283 -1.22 -0.74 11.26
N PRO A 284 -2.31 -1.31 10.73
CA PRO A 284 -2.21 -2.47 9.86
C PRO A 284 -1.54 -2.11 8.54
N LEU A 285 -0.60 -2.95 8.11
CA LEU A 285 0.07 -2.86 6.82
C LEU A 285 -0.36 -4.02 5.93
N ILE A 286 -0.87 -3.70 4.75
CA ILE A 286 -1.20 -4.67 3.71
C ILE A 286 -0.06 -4.68 2.69
N LEU A 287 0.50 -5.85 2.41
CA LEU A 287 1.52 -6.02 1.39
C LEU A 287 0.95 -6.76 0.18
N TYR A 288 0.88 -6.08 -0.96
CA TYR A 288 0.46 -6.64 -2.24
C TYR A 288 1.66 -6.88 -3.14
N ALA A 289 1.70 -8.05 -3.77
CA ALA A 289 2.65 -8.33 -4.84
C ALA A 289 1.91 -8.97 -6.02
N SER A 290 2.18 -8.49 -7.24
CA SER A 290 1.66 -9.10 -8.46
C SER A 290 2.48 -10.35 -8.80
N GLY A 291 1.82 -11.43 -9.26
CA GLY A 291 2.47 -12.70 -9.52
C GLY A 291 3.04 -13.37 -8.26
N CYS A 292 2.38 -13.17 -7.12
CA CYS A 292 2.91 -13.53 -5.80
C CYS A 292 2.93 -15.04 -5.49
N GLY A 293 2.42 -15.90 -6.37
CA GLY A 293 2.30 -17.34 -6.10
C GLY A 293 3.59 -18.04 -5.67
N GLY A 294 4.74 -17.60 -6.19
CA GLY A 294 6.06 -18.09 -5.78
C GLY A 294 6.70 -17.32 -4.62
N LEU A 295 6.03 -16.31 -4.06
CA LEU A 295 6.60 -15.39 -3.08
C LEU A 295 5.85 -15.37 -1.74
N LEU A 296 4.76 -16.13 -1.59
CA LEU A 296 3.83 -16.02 -0.46
C LEU A 296 4.53 -16.13 0.90
N GLU A 297 5.32 -17.18 1.09
CA GLU A 297 6.03 -17.41 2.36
C GLU A 297 7.05 -16.31 2.63
N ARG A 298 7.70 -15.79 1.59
CA ARG A 298 8.65 -14.66 1.68
C ARG A 298 7.96 -13.37 2.11
N LEU A 299 6.81 -13.08 1.51
CA LEU A 299 6.02 -11.91 1.87
C LEU A 299 5.57 -11.99 3.33
N ALA A 300 5.16 -13.17 3.81
CA ALA A 300 4.78 -13.37 5.21
C ALA A 300 5.94 -13.11 6.18
N THR A 301 7.20 -13.42 5.81
CA THR A 301 8.36 -13.15 6.67
C THR A 301 8.64 -11.66 6.89
N THR A 302 8.06 -10.76 6.10
CA THR A 302 8.18 -9.31 6.31
C THR A 302 7.53 -8.84 7.61
N GLY A 303 6.57 -9.60 8.14
CA GLY A 303 5.76 -9.22 9.30
C GLY A 303 4.59 -8.28 8.95
N ALA A 304 4.24 -8.14 7.67
CA ALA A 304 3.04 -7.40 7.27
C ALA A 304 1.77 -8.09 7.84
N ASP A 305 0.81 -7.28 8.29
CA ASP A 305 -0.41 -7.80 8.94
C ASP A 305 -1.29 -8.57 7.95
N VAL A 306 -1.30 -8.13 6.69
CA VAL A 306 -2.12 -8.73 5.63
C VAL A 306 -1.29 -8.98 4.37
N ILE A 307 -1.34 -10.20 3.86
CA ILE A 307 -0.78 -10.51 2.53
C ILE A 307 -1.91 -10.43 1.50
N SER A 308 -1.76 -9.51 0.55
CA SER A 308 -2.73 -9.33 -0.53
C SER A 308 -2.33 -10.14 -1.74
N LEU A 309 -3.19 -11.08 -2.10
CA LEU A 309 -3.01 -12.03 -3.19
C LEU A 309 -3.48 -11.42 -4.51
N ASP A 310 -2.82 -11.76 -5.58
CA ASP A 310 -3.33 -11.45 -6.92
C ASP A 310 -4.26 -12.57 -7.45
N GLY A 311 -4.83 -12.34 -8.65
CA GLY A 311 -5.78 -13.28 -9.25
C GLY A 311 -5.19 -14.62 -9.74
N THR A 312 -3.86 -14.82 -9.61
CA THR A 312 -3.18 -16.05 -10.00
C THR A 312 -3.07 -17.05 -8.86
N VAL A 313 -3.40 -16.64 -7.64
CA VAL A 313 -3.29 -17.46 -6.42
C VAL A 313 -4.66 -17.89 -5.95
N ASP A 314 -4.82 -19.19 -5.76
CA ASP A 314 -6.00 -19.76 -5.11
C ASP A 314 -6.01 -19.45 -3.62
N MET A 315 -7.14 -19.00 -3.09
CA MET A 315 -7.27 -18.57 -1.70
C MET A 315 -7.08 -19.75 -0.73
N ALA A 316 -7.51 -20.94 -1.08
CA ALA A 316 -7.37 -22.13 -0.22
C ALA A 316 -5.91 -22.59 -0.18
N ASP A 317 -5.19 -22.54 -1.33
CA ASP A 317 -3.75 -22.79 -1.40
C ASP A 317 -2.97 -21.78 -0.55
N ALA A 318 -3.25 -20.49 -0.74
CA ALA A 318 -2.62 -19.44 0.07
C ALA A 318 -2.85 -19.65 1.57
N ARG A 319 -4.07 -20.01 1.98
CA ARG A 319 -4.40 -20.29 3.37
C ARG A 319 -3.64 -21.50 3.93
N ALA A 320 -3.53 -22.57 3.12
CA ALA A 320 -2.77 -23.76 3.52
C ALA A 320 -1.27 -23.46 3.71
N ARG A 321 -0.69 -22.59 2.88
CA ARG A 321 0.73 -22.23 2.91
C ARG A 321 1.05 -21.21 4.00
N LEU A 322 0.20 -20.20 4.20
CA LEU A 322 0.43 -19.11 5.14
C LEU A 322 -0.08 -19.41 6.57
N GLY A 323 -0.90 -20.43 6.72
CA GLY A 323 -1.49 -20.79 8.01
C GLY A 323 -2.67 -19.91 8.42
N PRO A 324 -3.34 -20.25 9.55
CA PRO A 324 -4.58 -19.59 9.97
C PRO A 324 -4.35 -18.17 10.55
N GLU A 325 -3.18 -17.91 11.10
CA GLU A 325 -2.88 -16.66 11.82
C GLU A 325 -2.59 -15.49 10.87
N GLN A 326 -2.09 -15.76 9.65
CA GLN A 326 -1.81 -14.71 8.68
C GLN A 326 -3.11 -14.21 8.07
N ALA A 327 -3.43 -12.92 8.22
CA ALA A 327 -4.52 -12.34 7.46
C ALA A 327 -4.18 -12.30 5.97
N VAL A 328 -5.13 -12.67 5.14
CA VAL A 328 -4.98 -12.63 3.68
C VAL A 328 -6.09 -11.82 3.04
N GLN A 329 -5.76 -11.15 1.95
CA GLN A 329 -6.69 -10.40 1.14
C GLN A 329 -6.64 -10.93 -0.29
N GLY A 330 -7.77 -11.33 -0.84
CA GLY A 330 -7.84 -11.85 -2.21
C GLY A 330 -8.41 -10.82 -3.18
N THR A 331 -7.98 -10.91 -4.44
CA THR A 331 -8.53 -10.13 -5.54
C THR A 331 -9.48 -10.97 -6.35
N HIS A 332 -10.75 -10.54 -6.46
CA HIS A 332 -11.69 -11.11 -7.42
C HIS A 332 -11.84 -10.15 -8.61
N CYS A 333 -11.52 -10.65 -9.80
CA CYS A 333 -11.79 -9.92 -11.05
C CYS A 333 -13.10 -10.45 -11.64
N PHE A 334 -14.16 -9.67 -11.57
CA PHE A 334 -15.41 -10.02 -12.26
C PHE A 334 -15.27 -9.68 -13.76
N ALA A 335 -14.84 -10.64 -14.56
CA ALA A 335 -15.01 -10.60 -16.01
C ALA A 335 -16.35 -11.27 -16.34
N PHE A 336 -17.27 -10.59 -17.00
CA PHE A 336 -18.50 -11.18 -17.49
C PHE A 336 -18.22 -12.18 -18.63
N PRO A 337 -18.98 -13.29 -18.74
CA PRO A 337 -20.18 -13.63 -18.00
C PRO A 337 -20.01 -14.85 -17.09
N ASN A 338 -19.94 -14.68 -15.79
CA ASN A 338 -20.24 -15.81 -14.91
C ASN A 338 -21.37 -15.39 -13.93
N PRO A 339 -22.60 -15.86 -14.13
CA PRO A 339 -23.76 -15.35 -13.41
C PRO A 339 -23.90 -15.86 -11.97
N LYS A 340 -22.94 -16.63 -11.46
CA LYS A 340 -23.00 -17.10 -10.07
C LYS A 340 -21.71 -16.73 -9.35
N PRO A 341 -21.74 -15.76 -8.42
CA PRO A 341 -20.69 -15.68 -7.44
C PRO A 341 -20.63 -17.03 -6.71
N PRO A 342 -19.43 -17.52 -6.31
CA PRO A 342 -19.37 -18.66 -5.43
C PRO A 342 -20.18 -18.31 -4.18
N CYS A 343 -21.30 -18.99 -3.96
CA CYS A 343 -22.00 -18.94 -2.70
C CYS A 343 -21.05 -19.52 -1.67
N PHE A 344 -20.43 -18.66 -0.86
CA PHE A 344 -19.80 -19.10 0.37
C PHE A 344 -20.92 -19.51 1.33
N THR A 345 -21.47 -20.70 1.10
CA THR A 345 -22.27 -21.37 2.11
C THR A 345 -21.28 -21.78 3.19
N SER A 346 -21.17 -20.96 4.24
CA SER A 346 -20.64 -21.47 5.49
C SER A 346 -21.52 -22.67 5.85
N ASN A 347 -20.96 -23.88 5.85
CA ASN A 347 -21.58 -25.00 6.53
C ASN A 347 -21.57 -24.68 8.01
N ALA A 348 -22.62 -23.98 8.44
CA ALA A 348 -22.97 -23.82 9.85
C ALA A 348 -23.52 -25.15 10.37
N GLY A 349 -22.63 -26.07 10.67
CA GLY A 349 -22.92 -27.01 11.73
C GLY A 349 -22.72 -26.28 13.03
N ASP A 350 -23.81 -25.76 13.62
CA ASP A 350 -24.02 -25.33 15.01
C ASP A 350 -24.46 -23.88 15.25
N CYS A 351 -24.92 -23.16 14.28
CA CYS A 351 -25.73 -21.97 14.58
C CYS A 351 -27.01 -22.03 13.74
N GLY A 352 -28.08 -22.56 14.31
CA GLY A 352 -29.39 -22.70 13.69
C GLY A 352 -30.02 -21.34 13.38
N GLY A 353 -29.91 -20.92 12.15
CA GLY A 353 -30.61 -19.82 11.54
C GLY A 353 -30.01 -19.52 10.18
N PRO A 354 -30.80 -19.35 9.11
CA PRO A 354 -30.29 -18.96 7.84
C PRO A 354 -29.66 -17.57 7.98
N ILE A 355 -28.40 -17.44 7.55
CA ILE A 355 -27.79 -16.11 7.36
C ILE A 355 -28.48 -15.49 6.16
N THR A 356 -29.62 -14.85 6.39
CA THR A 356 -30.38 -14.04 5.42
C THR A 356 -29.89 -12.60 5.44
N GLY A 357 -28.61 -12.40 5.57
CA GLY A 357 -27.92 -11.15 5.28
C GLY A 357 -27.34 -11.25 3.89
N ASP A 358 -28.20 -11.01 2.91
CA ASP A 358 -27.94 -11.28 1.51
C ASP A 358 -26.83 -10.38 0.98
N CYS A 359 -25.65 -10.95 0.72
CA CYS A 359 -24.65 -10.33 -0.17
C CYS A 359 -25.22 -10.00 -1.55
N SER A 360 -26.37 -10.61 -1.92
CA SER A 360 -27.03 -10.42 -3.21
C SER A 360 -27.62 -9.02 -3.38
N ASP A 361 -28.00 -8.34 -2.31
CA ASP A 361 -28.62 -7.00 -2.42
C ASP A 361 -27.62 -5.89 -2.75
N ARG A 362 -26.33 -6.09 -2.45
CA ARG A 362 -25.26 -5.13 -2.81
C ARG A 362 -24.53 -5.48 -4.12
N LEU A 363 -24.45 -6.76 -4.44
CA LEU A 363 -23.80 -7.27 -5.66
C LEU A 363 -24.54 -6.96 -6.98
N PRO A 364 -25.88 -6.98 -7.08
CA PRO A 364 -26.58 -6.69 -8.34
C PRO A 364 -26.29 -5.32 -8.91
N ARG A 365 -26.03 -4.32 -8.07
CA ARG A 365 -25.65 -2.98 -8.52
C ARG A 365 -24.22 -2.92 -9.07
N LEU A 366 -23.33 -3.80 -8.61
CA LEU A 366 -21.96 -3.96 -9.12
C LEU A 366 -21.94 -4.73 -10.44
N LEU A 367 -22.87 -5.66 -10.63
CA LEU A 367 -22.93 -6.58 -11.78
C LEU A 367 -23.48 -5.95 -13.07
N SER A 368 -24.14 -4.79 -13.00
CA SER A 368 -24.62 -4.06 -14.18
C SER A 368 -23.52 -3.31 -14.95
N ILE A 369 -22.26 -3.42 -14.52
CA ILE A 369 -21.14 -2.66 -15.06
C ILE A 369 -20.35 -3.52 -16.05
N HIS A 370 -20.21 -3.05 -17.28
CA HIS A 370 -19.60 -3.76 -18.42
C HIS A 370 -18.05 -3.80 -18.40
N ARG A 371 -17.39 -3.53 -17.28
CA ARG A 371 -15.91 -3.54 -17.15
C ARG A 371 -15.49 -4.29 -15.90
N PRO A 372 -14.31 -4.96 -15.91
CA PRO A 372 -13.84 -5.69 -14.74
C PRO A 372 -13.62 -4.75 -13.55
N ILE A 373 -14.20 -5.13 -12.42
CA ILE A 373 -14.04 -4.45 -11.13
C ILE A 373 -13.20 -5.35 -10.24
N HIS A 374 -12.13 -4.80 -9.68
CA HIS A 374 -11.32 -5.51 -8.71
C HIS A 374 -11.87 -5.24 -7.31
N VAL A 375 -12.38 -6.28 -6.67
CA VAL A 375 -12.89 -6.26 -5.31
C VAL A 375 -11.95 -7.05 -4.43
N GLN A 376 -11.58 -6.50 -3.29
CA GLN A 376 -10.70 -7.10 -2.31
C GLN A 376 -11.50 -7.62 -1.13
N TYR A 377 -11.14 -8.82 -0.65
CA TYR A 377 -11.71 -9.46 0.53
C TYR A 377 -10.61 -9.78 1.52
N THR A 378 -10.76 -9.40 2.77
CA THR A 378 -9.75 -9.64 3.81
C THR A 378 -10.23 -10.69 4.81
N TYR A 379 -9.38 -11.69 5.11
CA TYR A 379 -9.69 -12.76 6.05
C TYR A 379 -8.51 -13.10 6.96
N ARG A 380 -8.80 -13.45 8.20
CA ARG A 380 -7.83 -14.05 9.13
C ARG A 380 -8.24 -15.43 9.65
N LEU A 381 -9.51 -15.77 9.68
CA LEU A 381 -10.01 -17.04 10.19
C LEU A 381 -9.82 -18.19 9.19
N PRO A 382 -9.63 -19.44 9.65
CA PRO A 382 -9.57 -20.59 8.77
C PRO A 382 -10.89 -20.72 8.00
N LEU A 383 -10.78 -20.78 6.66
CA LEU A 383 -11.93 -21.16 5.83
C LEU A 383 -12.23 -22.63 6.08
N PRO A 384 -13.50 -23.06 6.27
CA PRO A 384 -13.84 -24.46 6.23
C PRO A 384 -13.40 -25.03 4.88
N VAL A 385 -12.70 -26.17 4.90
CA VAL A 385 -12.27 -26.88 3.70
C VAL A 385 -13.53 -27.38 2.99
N VAL A 386 -13.94 -26.68 1.95
CA VAL A 386 -15.01 -27.14 1.07
C VAL A 386 -14.34 -28.00 0.00
N HIS A 387 -14.45 -29.32 0.15
CA HIS A 387 -14.14 -30.24 -0.93
C HIS A 387 -15.16 -30.07 -2.06
N THR A 388 -14.89 -29.19 -3.01
CA THR A 388 -15.60 -29.17 -4.29
C THR A 388 -14.93 -30.17 -5.21
N SER A 389 -15.45 -31.37 -5.26
CA SER A 389 -15.17 -32.32 -6.36
C SER A 389 -15.85 -31.77 -7.62
N CYS A 390 -15.15 -30.89 -8.33
CA CYS A 390 -15.53 -30.54 -9.70
C CYS A 390 -15.17 -31.72 -10.62
N ASN A 391 -16.15 -32.54 -10.94
CA ASN A 391 -16.09 -33.53 -12.02
C ASN A 391 -16.14 -32.76 -13.36
N THR A 392 -15.00 -32.26 -13.81
CA THR A 392 -14.87 -31.73 -15.17
C THR A 392 -14.58 -32.89 -16.12
N ARG A 393 -15.59 -33.32 -16.87
CA ARG A 393 -15.35 -34.10 -18.09
C ARG A 393 -14.62 -33.21 -19.10
N PRO A 394 -13.59 -33.70 -19.79
CA PRO A 394 -12.93 -32.95 -20.84
C PRO A 394 -13.87 -32.73 -22.02
N ILE A 395 -14.08 -31.48 -22.39
CA ILE A 395 -14.74 -31.11 -23.64
C ILE A 395 -13.71 -31.25 -24.74
N HIS A 396 -13.92 -32.18 -25.64
CA HIS A 396 -13.17 -32.34 -26.89
C HIS A 396 -13.29 -31.03 -27.70
N ALA A 397 -12.14 -30.44 -28.01
CA ALA A 397 -12.04 -29.40 -29.04
C ALA A 397 -12.28 -30.05 -30.40
N GLN A 398 -13.41 -29.75 -31.04
CA GLN A 398 -13.57 -29.93 -32.49
C GLN A 398 -13.06 -28.67 -33.19
N GLN A 399 -12.05 -28.89 -34.01
CA GLN A 399 -11.64 -27.98 -35.06
C GLN A 399 -12.81 -27.75 -36.01
N MET A 400 -13.10 -26.52 -36.32
CA MET A 400 -13.80 -26.14 -37.56
C MET A 400 -13.03 -24.99 -38.21
N ASP A 401 -12.81 -25.16 -39.50
CA ASP A 401 -12.12 -24.37 -40.51
C ASP A 401 -12.43 -22.85 -40.48
#